data_81ee6fd3448a51253ea2f4750c8da243
#
_entry.id   81ee6fd3448a51253ea2f4750c8da243
#
_cell.length_a   1.000
_cell.length_b   1.000
_cell.length_c   1.000
_cell.angle_alpha   90.00
_cell.angle_beta   90.00
_cell.angle_gamma   90.00
#
_symmetry.space_group_name_H-M   'P 1'
#
loop_
_entity.id
_entity.type
_entity.pdbx_description
1 polymer ?
#
loop_
_entity_poly.entity_id
_entity_poly.type
_entity_poly.pdbx_seq_one_letter_code
_entity_poly.pdbx_strand_id
1 'polypeptide(L)'
;MNRLPSRAWAKAAPCPALALAALGLLGAQPCQAVTFGSEHGISGSVDSTLSYGFASRLQSPDCHLLGNDNGGCNTATHNELGRYYNLERGNGYANADINYSNADDGNLNYHKHDVFSQVLKGTHELSLRFGEGWSALGRVAWARDFKMDDTRRTDLEGPARRDATQRFDLLDLWLAKSFDLGDMPAKVKVGNQVISWGAELFVSGGINQINALSLPKYHTPGTQLKEVFIPAPMASFSLGLTDALNLEGYYQFKWNGYDVDPVGTYFSSADIAGEGRRAIYYPTGFVEGLQPGTCAGSPTGRCGDPLTSGLSHEQLVASGLAVPYGGERKPGNGGQYGLALRWMAESINTEFGLFYQRYHDKLPFIGYTARSNPDALVVDDYFINYGEDKDLFGVSMSTLVGPVAVAGELSFRPHDSVAIDPTVAFGQGLTGSYNRYSVFDTGVSKGFVEQRKWQADVNATYTFSGNDPLGFIPNALGASDGFLLAEVAVTRYPGLDTSGRVPYVLPDYSLPDRTSWGYVTEFGLNYPNLFGSGVTVTPQLDFSHDVKGTTPNAMPFVEGRRSLTASLLFNHRDRWKGGLQWVRYWGGGDNNLMADRDFVSGNISYSF
;
A
#
# COMPACT_ATOMS: atom_id res chain seq x y z
N MET A 1 -4.50 -35.16 -46.28
CA MET A 1 -3.63 -34.06 -46.70
C MET A 1 -2.94 -33.53 -45.48
N ASN A 2 -1.63 -33.50 -45.51
CA ASN A 2 -0.68 -33.46 -44.42
C ASN A 2 -0.80 -32.25 -43.48
N ARG A 3 -0.89 -32.52 -42.16
CA ARG A 3 -0.60 -31.57 -41.11
C ARG A 3 0.89 -31.69 -40.76
N LEU A 4 1.62 -30.61 -40.88
CA LEU A 4 2.99 -30.46 -40.38
C LEU A 4 2.98 -30.23 -38.86
N PRO A 5 3.93 -30.79 -38.08
CA PRO A 5 3.99 -30.60 -36.64
C PRO A 5 4.63 -29.25 -36.29
N SER A 6 4.02 -28.51 -35.34
CA SER A 6 4.57 -27.33 -34.74
C SER A 6 5.82 -27.68 -33.92
N ARG A 7 6.95 -27.08 -34.28
CA ARG A 7 8.20 -27.18 -33.51
C ARG A 7 8.03 -26.48 -32.16
N ALA A 8 8.13 -27.25 -31.09
CA ALA A 8 8.35 -26.74 -29.75
C ALA A 8 9.75 -26.07 -29.69
N TRP A 9 9.78 -24.77 -29.49
CA TRP A 9 10.99 -24.07 -29.12
C TRP A 9 11.22 -24.30 -27.63
N ALA A 10 12.25 -25.05 -27.29
CA ALA A 10 12.74 -25.16 -25.93
C ALA A 10 13.15 -23.76 -25.44
N LYS A 11 12.47 -23.24 -24.43
CA LYS A 11 12.87 -22.04 -23.70
C LYS A 11 14.14 -22.36 -22.93
N ALA A 12 15.31 -21.97 -23.45
CA ALA A 12 16.54 -21.97 -22.69
C ALA A 12 16.42 -20.91 -21.61
N ALA A 13 16.40 -21.32 -20.35
CA ALA A 13 16.49 -20.41 -19.23
C ALA A 13 17.83 -19.66 -19.28
N PRO A 14 17.89 -18.34 -19.24
CA PRO A 14 19.16 -17.63 -19.15
C PRO A 14 19.76 -17.91 -17.78
N CYS A 15 20.99 -18.41 -17.79
CA CYS A 15 21.79 -18.71 -16.60
C CYS A 15 22.03 -17.41 -15.81
N PRO A 16 21.78 -17.33 -14.51
CA PRO A 16 21.96 -16.10 -13.72
C PRO A 16 23.41 -15.59 -13.69
N ALA A 17 24.38 -16.45 -14.04
CA ALA A 17 25.79 -16.08 -14.15
C ALA A 17 26.10 -15.07 -15.29
N LEU A 18 25.25 -14.98 -16.31
CA LEU A 18 25.46 -14.03 -17.43
C LEU A 18 25.05 -12.59 -17.10
N ALA A 19 24.11 -12.37 -16.18
CA ALA A 19 23.71 -11.03 -15.75
C ALA A 19 24.79 -10.37 -14.87
N LEU A 20 25.48 -11.16 -14.03
CA LEU A 20 26.61 -10.67 -13.23
C LEU A 20 27.87 -10.40 -14.08
N ALA A 21 28.06 -11.15 -15.16
CA ALA A 21 29.21 -10.94 -16.09
C ALA A 21 29.00 -9.69 -16.94
N ALA A 22 27.76 -9.30 -17.28
CA ALA A 22 27.50 -8.07 -18.05
C ALA A 22 27.74 -6.79 -17.21
N LEU A 23 27.57 -6.84 -15.89
CA LEU A 23 27.92 -5.75 -14.98
C LEU A 23 29.43 -5.60 -14.75
N GLY A 24 30.21 -6.67 -14.92
CA GLY A 24 31.67 -6.67 -14.78
C GLY A 24 32.44 -6.20 -16.01
N LEU A 25 31.82 -6.09 -17.19
CA LEU A 25 32.48 -5.72 -18.47
C LEU A 25 32.38 -4.23 -18.83
N LEU A 26 31.59 -3.45 -18.10
CA LEU A 26 31.67 -1.99 -18.17
C LEU A 26 32.89 -1.57 -17.33
N GLY A 27 34.03 -1.45 -17.98
CA GLY A 27 35.27 -0.97 -17.38
C GLY A 27 35.04 0.32 -16.62
N ALA A 28 34.95 0.19 -15.28
CA ALA A 28 34.59 1.24 -14.36
C ALA A 28 35.68 2.31 -14.35
N GLN A 29 35.53 3.31 -15.16
CA GLN A 29 35.96 4.65 -14.78
C GLN A 29 35.17 5.00 -13.52
N PRO A 30 35.78 5.63 -12.50
CA PRO A 30 35.05 6.01 -11.29
C PRO A 30 34.03 7.09 -11.68
N CYS A 31 32.82 6.66 -12.02
CA CYS A 31 31.67 7.56 -12.20
C CYS A 31 31.20 7.99 -10.81
N GLN A 32 31.67 9.14 -10.37
CA GLN A 32 31.06 9.86 -9.26
C GLN A 32 29.76 10.47 -9.76
N ALA A 33 28.77 10.70 -8.84
CA ALA A 33 27.67 11.62 -9.13
C ALA A 33 28.25 12.81 -9.91
N VAL A 34 27.79 13.00 -11.14
CA VAL A 34 28.39 14.02 -12.03
C VAL A 34 27.93 15.38 -11.52
N THR A 35 28.73 15.98 -10.66
CA THR A 35 28.53 17.38 -10.29
C THR A 35 29.13 18.28 -11.35
N PHE A 36 28.41 19.28 -11.75
CA PHE A 36 28.86 20.29 -12.72
C PHE A 36 28.55 21.68 -12.21
N GLY A 37 29.42 22.61 -12.55
CA GLY A 37 29.22 24.03 -12.29
C GLY A 37 29.75 24.83 -13.48
N SER A 38 29.03 25.85 -13.90
CA SER A 38 29.44 26.78 -14.94
C SER A 38 29.86 28.12 -14.35
N GLU A 39 30.77 28.83 -15.02
CA GLU A 39 31.12 30.23 -14.69
C GLU A 39 29.90 31.17 -14.73
N HIS A 40 28.81 30.74 -15.32
CA HIS A 40 27.55 31.50 -15.42
C HIS A 40 26.57 31.21 -14.27
N GLY A 41 27.02 30.63 -13.15
CA GLY A 41 26.19 30.44 -11.95
C GLY A 41 25.17 29.29 -12.02
N ILE A 42 25.33 28.34 -12.94
CA ILE A 42 24.55 27.10 -12.97
C ILE A 42 25.40 26.00 -12.33
N SER A 43 24.85 25.33 -11.32
CA SER A 43 25.44 24.14 -10.73
C SER A 43 24.39 23.03 -10.61
N GLY A 44 24.83 21.79 -10.64
CA GLY A 44 23.92 20.66 -10.52
C GLY A 44 24.62 19.34 -10.27
N SER A 45 23.81 18.31 -10.05
CA SER A 45 24.27 16.92 -10.01
C SER A 45 23.34 16.02 -10.83
N VAL A 46 23.91 14.99 -11.40
CA VAL A 46 23.20 13.86 -11.98
C VAL A 46 23.54 12.64 -11.13
N ASP A 47 22.55 12.07 -10.49
CA ASP A 47 22.68 10.89 -9.66
C ASP A 47 21.87 9.75 -10.30
N SER A 48 22.50 8.60 -10.46
CA SER A 48 21.87 7.42 -11.04
C SER A 48 22.09 6.22 -10.13
N THR A 49 21.03 5.41 -9.93
CA THR A 49 21.11 4.15 -9.21
C THR A 49 20.53 3.05 -10.09
N LEU A 50 21.31 2.01 -10.33
CA LEU A 50 20.84 0.76 -10.94
C LEU A 50 20.72 -0.31 -9.86
N SER A 51 19.64 -1.06 -9.87
CA SER A 51 19.36 -2.11 -8.87
C SER A 51 18.88 -3.38 -9.56
N TYR A 52 19.33 -4.51 -9.04
CA TYR A 52 18.80 -5.82 -9.38
C TYR A 52 18.32 -6.50 -8.10
N GLY A 53 17.14 -7.12 -8.17
CA GLY A 53 16.55 -7.78 -7.01
C GLY A 53 15.76 -9.03 -7.39
N PHE A 54 15.53 -9.89 -6.40
CA PHE A 54 14.69 -11.08 -6.52
C PHE A 54 13.87 -11.28 -5.26
N ALA A 55 12.74 -11.98 -5.40
CA ALA A 55 11.94 -12.43 -4.25
C ALA A 55 11.31 -13.79 -4.54
N SER A 56 11.22 -14.63 -3.49
CA SER A 56 10.71 -16.00 -3.57
C SER A 56 9.77 -16.28 -2.40
N ARG A 57 8.65 -16.93 -2.68
CA ARG A 57 7.65 -17.35 -1.69
C ARG A 57 8.20 -18.47 -0.78
N LEU A 58 7.97 -18.38 0.53
CA LEU A 58 8.42 -19.37 1.49
C LEU A 58 7.32 -20.29 2.03
N GLN A 59 6.05 -19.87 1.92
CA GLN A 59 4.91 -20.57 2.47
C GLN A 59 3.95 -21.02 1.35
N SER A 60 3.31 -22.16 1.53
CA SER A 60 2.22 -22.58 0.64
C SER A 60 0.97 -21.70 0.87
N PRO A 61 0.09 -21.56 -0.14
CA PRO A 61 -1.22 -20.94 0.09
C PRO A 61 -1.95 -21.59 1.26
N ASP A 62 -2.53 -20.77 2.13
CA ASP A 62 -3.38 -21.24 3.23
C ASP A 62 -4.81 -21.40 2.70
N CYS A 63 -5.41 -22.58 2.87
CA CYS A 63 -6.76 -22.83 2.40
C CYS A 63 -7.83 -21.94 3.04
N HIS A 64 -7.57 -21.36 4.23
CA HIS A 64 -8.48 -20.41 4.86
C HIS A 64 -8.51 -19.04 4.16
N LEU A 65 -7.53 -18.73 3.32
CA LEU A 65 -7.44 -17.50 2.53
C LEU A 65 -7.78 -17.72 1.04
N LEU A 66 -8.40 -18.86 0.72
CA LEU A 66 -8.84 -19.21 -0.63
C LEU A 66 -10.36 -19.34 -0.69
N GLY A 67 -10.94 -19.03 -1.83
CA GLY A 67 -12.34 -19.35 -2.12
C GLY A 67 -12.58 -20.87 -2.06
N ASN A 68 -13.72 -21.32 -1.50
CA ASN A 68 -14.01 -22.77 -1.38
C ASN A 68 -14.12 -23.45 -2.75
N ASP A 69 -14.60 -22.75 -3.75
CA ASP A 69 -14.60 -23.24 -5.14
C ASP A 69 -13.18 -23.45 -5.69
N ASN A 70 -12.21 -22.76 -5.16
CA ASN A 70 -10.81 -22.75 -5.56
C ASN A 70 -9.91 -23.63 -4.68
N GLY A 71 -10.51 -24.48 -3.83
CA GLY A 71 -9.78 -25.36 -2.91
C GLY A 71 -9.63 -24.80 -1.50
N GLY A 72 -10.38 -23.77 -1.18
CA GLY A 72 -10.50 -23.25 0.19
C GLY A 72 -11.13 -24.24 1.15
N CYS A 73 -10.89 -24.03 2.45
CA CYS A 73 -11.40 -24.87 3.54
C CYS A 73 -12.19 -24.04 4.56
N ASN A 74 -12.75 -22.90 4.12
CA ASN A 74 -13.52 -22.03 4.99
C ASN A 74 -14.83 -22.69 5.40
N THR A 75 -14.97 -22.91 6.71
CA THR A 75 -16.27 -23.20 7.33
C THR A 75 -16.69 -21.92 8.03
N ALA A 76 -17.59 -21.17 7.45
CA ALA A 76 -18.05 -19.90 8.01
C ALA A 76 -18.70 -20.12 9.39
N THR A 77 -17.90 -20.02 10.43
CA THR A 77 -18.35 -20.13 11.81
C THR A 77 -18.69 -18.77 12.42
N HIS A 78 -18.21 -17.68 11.82
CA HIS A 78 -18.43 -16.30 12.27
C HIS A 78 -19.18 -15.54 11.19
N ASN A 79 -20.46 -15.61 11.22
CA ASN A 79 -21.31 -14.97 10.26
C ASN A 79 -22.03 -13.80 10.92
N GLU A 80 -21.30 -12.71 11.17
CA GLU A 80 -21.93 -11.45 11.61
C GLU A 80 -22.84 -10.89 10.51
N LEU A 81 -22.55 -11.17 9.23
CA LEU A 81 -23.49 -10.98 8.13
C LEU A 81 -24.73 -11.85 8.28
N GLY A 82 -24.59 -13.13 8.62
CA GLY A 82 -25.70 -13.99 9.00
C GLY A 82 -26.50 -13.38 10.13
N ARG A 83 -25.87 -12.67 11.05
CA ARG A 83 -26.53 -11.92 12.09
C ARG A 83 -27.36 -10.77 11.53
N TYR A 84 -26.85 -9.96 10.60
CA TYR A 84 -27.60 -8.88 9.97
C TYR A 84 -28.70 -9.41 9.06
N TYR A 85 -28.41 -10.35 8.19
CA TYR A 85 -29.39 -10.96 7.29
C TYR A 85 -30.38 -11.86 8.02
N ASN A 86 -29.95 -12.58 9.07
CA ASN A 86 -30.85 -13.39 9.89
C ASN A 86 -31.84 -12.57 10.69
N LEU A 87 -31.43 -11.40 11.18
CA LEU A 87 -32.33 -10.51 11.89
C LEU A 87 -33.43 -9.96 10.98
N GLU A 88 -33.14 -9.73 9.70
CA GLU A 88 -34.07 -9.11 8.76
C GLU A 88 -34.81 -10.12 7.84
N ARG A 89 -34.18 -11.26 7.52
CA ARG A 89 -34.75 -12.25 6.56
C ARG A 89 -34.99 -13.64 7.12
N GLY A 90 -34.57 -13.95 8.32
CA GLY A 90 -34.78 -15.25 8.98
C GLY A 90 -33.99 -16.43 8.42
N ASN A 91 -33.22 -16.23 7.32
CA ASN A 91 -32.45 -17.27 6.63
C ASN A 91 -31.00 -16.80 6.48
N GLY A 92 -30.18 -17.05 7.48
CA GLY A 92 -28.85 -16.52 7.44
C GLY A 92 -27.90 -17.20 6.47
N TYR A 93 -26.85 -16.47 6.18
CA TYR A 93 -25.62 -17.01 5.63
C TYR A 93 -24.88 -17.95 6.61
N ALA A 94 -25.60 -18.65 7.48
CA ALA A 94 -25.01 -19.49 8.53
C ALA A 94 -24.00 -20.52 8.04
N ASN A 95 -23.90 -20.72 6.73
CA ASN A 95 -22.92 -21.58 6.05
C ASN A 95 -22.37 -20.91 4.78
N ALA A 96 -22.47 -19.59 4.64
CA ALA A 96 -21.90 -18.90 3.49
C ALA A 96 -20.38 -18.92 3.61
N ASP A 97 -19.73 -19.31 2.53
CA ASP A 97 -18.30 -19.22 2.39
C ASP A 97 -17.85 -17.77 2.51
N ILE A 98 -16.78 -17.51 3.27
CA ILE A 98 -16.07 -16.24 3.17
C ILE A 98 -15.63 -16.12 1.70
N ASN A 99 -16.03 -15.01 1.06
CA ASN A 99 -15.84 -14.86 -0.37
C ASN A 99 -14.42 -14.43 -0.73
N TYR A 100 -13.45 -15.31 -0.53
CA TYR A 100 -12.09 -15.10 -1.00
C TYR A 100 -11.90 -15.36 -2.50
N SER A 101 -12.90 -15.89 -3.22
CA SER A 101 -12.80 -16.14 -4.66
C SER A 101 -12.57 -14.89 -5.51
N ASN A 102 -12.81 -13.70 -4.95
CA ASN A 102 -12.48 -12.43 -5.57
C ASN A 102 -11.19 -11.78 -4.98
N ALA A 103 -10.33 -12.58 -4.33
CA ALA A 103 -9.12 -12.12 -3.66
C ALA A 103 -7.98 -13.15 -3.67
N ASP A 104 -8.15 -14.30 -4.33
CA ASP A 104 -7.24 -15.45 -4.19
C ASP A 104 -6.33 -15.72 -5.41
N ASP A 105 -6.52 -15.04 -6.54
CA ASP A 105 -5.68 -15.21 -7.73
C ASP A 105 -4.20 -15.00 -7.45
N GLY A 106 -3.83 -13.93 -6.74
CA GLY A 106 -2.44 -13.67 -6.36
C GLY A 106 -1.86 -14.74 -5.45
N ASN A 107 -2.70 -15.42 -4.66
CA ASN A 107 -2.29 -16.51 -3.79
C ASN A 107 -2.05 -17.81 -4.56
N LEU A 108 -2.95 -18.11 -5.51
CA LEU A 108 -2.94 -19.35 -6.28
C LEU A 108 -1.93 -19.33 -7.43
N ASN A 109 -1.51 -18.16 -7.88
CA ASN A 109 -0.55 -17.99 -8.98
C ASN A 109 0.88 -18.34 -8.61
N TYR A 110 1.23 -18.39 -7.32
CA TYR A 110 2.60 -18.66 -6.88
C TYR A 110 2.60 -19.71 -5.77
N HIS A 111 3.32 -20.80 -5.97
CA HIS A 111 3.49 -21.85 -4.97
C HIS A 111 4.71 -21.58 -4.09
N LYS A 112 4.83 -22.36 -3.03
CA LYS A 112 6.01 -22.36 -2.17
C LYS A 112 7.28 -22.58 -3.00
N HIS A 113 8.30 -21.74 -2.77
CA HIS A 113 9.59 -21.68 -3.46
C HIS A 113 9.58 -21.12 -4.88
N ASP A 114 8.43 -20.67 -5.40
CA ASP A 114 8.43 -19.93 -6.65
C ASP A 114 9.11 -18.57 -6.48
N VAL A 115 9.92 -18.21 -7.47
CA VAL A 115 10.45 -16.85 -7.61
C VAL A 115 9.35 -16.01 -8.27
N PHE A 116 8.72 -15.14 -7.49
CA PHE A 116 7.63 -14.30 -7.98
C PHE A 116 8.07 -12.94 -8.52
N SER A 117 9.29 -12.51 -8.20
CA SER A 117 9.87 -11.26 -8.73
C SER A 117 11.34 -11.45 -9.03
N GLN A 118 11.77 -10.94 -10.19
CA GLN A 118 13.16 -10.82 -10.60
C GLN A 118 13.29 -9.52 -11.40
N VAL A 119 13.70 -8.46 -10.72
CA VAL A 119 13.57 -7.11 -11.23
C VAL A 119 14.92 -6.44 -11.48
N LEU A 120 15.04 -5.79 -12.64
CA LEU A 120 16.07 -4.81 -12.94
C LEU A 120 15.41 -3.44 -12.97
N LYS A 121 15.94 -2.48 -12.20
CA LYS A 121 15.40 -1.12 -12.15
C LYS A 121 16.49 -0.06 -12.14
N GLY A 122 16.12 1.15 -12.56
CA GLY A 122 16.96 2.33 -12.50
C GLY A 122 16.19 3.54 -12.01
N THR A 123 16.87 4.37 -11.22
CA THR A 123 16.37 5.68 -10.78
C THR A 123 17.40 6.73 -11.14
N HIS A 124 16.95 7.79 -11.80
CA HIS A 124 17.80 8.89 -12.27
C HIS A 124 17.28 10.21 -11.74
N GLU A 125 18.17 11.01 -11.20
CA GLU A 125 17.86 12.28 -10.59
C GLU A 125 18.77 13.37 -11.16
N LEU A 126 18.19 14.49 -11.59
CA LEU A 126 18.87 15.71 -11.98
C LEU A 126 18.49 16.82 -11.00
N SER A 127 19.45 17.31 -10.24
CA SER A 127 19.31 18.47 -9.36
C SER A 127 20.03 19.67 -9.97
N LEU A 128 19.36 20.82 -10.04
CA LEU A 128 19.88 22.05 -10.60
C LEU A 128 19.73 23.21 -9.62
N ARG A 129 20.74 24.07 -9.57
CA ARG A 129 20.69 25.39 -8.93
C ARG A 129 21.20 26.42 -9.94
N PHE A 130 20.47 27.52 -10.14
CA PHE A 130 20.81 28.53 -11.12
C PHE A 130 20.28 29.90 -10.72
N GLY A 131 21.01 30.94 -11.15
CA GLY A 131 20.67 32.32 -10.82
C GLY A 131 20.54 32.55 -9.31
N GLU A 132 19.87 33.61 -8.95
CA GLU A 132 19.65 33.98 -7.55
C GLU A 132 18.48 33.20 -6.96
N GLY A 133 18.79 32.11 -6.20
CA GLY A 133 17.81 31.34 -5.44
C GLY A 133 16.88 30.41 -6.23
N TRP A 134 17.11 30.15 -7.51
CA TRP A 134 16.38 29.16 -8.30
C TRP A 134 16.95 27.75 -8.09
N SER A 135 16.06 26.77 -8.00
CA SER A 135 16.41 25.34 -7.98
C SER A 135 15.36 24.52 -8.72
N ALA A 136 15.80 23.42 -9.33
CA ALA A 136 14.93 22.47 -10.00
C ALA A 136 15.36 21.04 -9.69
N LEU A 137 14.41 20.12 -9.68
CA LEU A 137 14.64 18.68 -9.56
C LEU A 137 13.82 17.95 -10.61
N GLY A 138 14.45 17.01 -11.29
CA GLY A 138 13.77 16.02 -12.11
C GLY A 138 14.20 14.62 -11.67
N ARG A 139 13.23 13.73 -11.37
CA ARG A 139 13.49 12.33 -11.00
C ARG A 139 12.59 11.41 -11.78
N VAL A 140 13.21 10.39 -12.41
CA VAL A 140 12.52 9.33 -13.12
C VAL A 140 12.96 7.98 -12.61
N ALA A 141 12.05 7.01 -12.64
CA ALA A 141 12.36 5.62 -12.33
C ALA A 141 11.81 4.70 -13.42
N TRP A 142 12.49 3.59 -13.65
CA TRP A 142 12.02 2.53 -14.53
C TRP A 142 12.31 1.17 -13.90
N ALA A 143 11.48 0.18 -14.24
CA ALA A 143 11.65 -1.18 -13.78
C ALA A 143 11.22 -2.18 -14.86
N ARG A 144 11.92 -3.32 -14.89
CA ARG A 144 11.56 -4.50 -15.67
C ARG A 144 11.61 -5.72 -14.76
N ASP A 145 10.46 -6.32 -14.50
CA ASP A 145 10.38 -7.62 -13.83
C ASP A 145 10.30 -8.75 -14.88
N PHE A 146 11.07 -9.82 -14.69
CA PHE A 146 11.21 -10.95 -15.61
C PHE A 146 10.44 -12.18 -15.13
N LYS A 147 9.80 -12.11 -13.96
CA LYS A 147 9.16 -13.26 -13.31
C LYS A 147 7.73 -13.00 -12.84
N MET A 148 7.31 -11.76 -12.67
CA MET A 148 6.02 -11.44 -12.09
C MET A 148 4.84 -11.99 -12.91
N ASP A 149 4.99 -12.17 -14.23
CA ASP A 149 3.97 -12.75 -15.11
C ASP A 149 4.13 -14.27 -15.37
N ASP A 150 5.04 -14.93 -14.66
CA ASP A 150 5.21 -16.39 -14.72
C ASP A 150 4.26 -17.06 -13.70
N THR A 151 2.98 -16.90 -13.93
CA THR A 151 1.89 -17.36 -13.06
C THR A 151 1.50 -18.80 -13.34
N ARG A 152 0.96 -19.52 -12.34
CA ARG A 152 0.63 -20.94 -12.45
C ARG A 152 -0.83 -21.21 -12.84
N ARG A 153 -1.74 -20.38 -12.37
CA ARG A 153 -3.19 -20.66 -12.47
C ARG A 153 -3.89 -19.75 -13.46
N THR A 154 -3.76 -18.46 -13.27
CA THR A 154 -4.42 -17.44 -14.09
C THR A 154 -3.38 -16.54 -14.74
N ASP A 155 -3.45 -16.38 -16.04
CA ASP A 155 -2.63 -15.39 -16.74
C ASP A 155 -2.98 -13.98 -16.27
N LEU A 156 -1.98 -13.14 -16.12
CA LEU A 156 -2.23 -11.72 -15.86
C LEU A 156 -2.91 -11.09 -17.07
N GLU A 157 -4.01 -10.38 -16.85
CA GLU A 157 -4.67 -9.56 -17.87
C GLU A 157 -3.68 -8.55 -18.49
N GLY A 158 -3.92 -8.14 -19.72
CA GLY A 158 -2.99 -7.29 -20.46
C GLY A 158 -2.54 -6.02 -19.72
N PRO A 159 -3.46 -5.27 -19.07
CA PRO A 159 -3.09 -4.12 -18.21
C PRO A 159 -2.26 -4.53 -17.00
N ALA A 160 -2.68 -5.56 -16.24
CA ALA A 160 -1.95 -6.07 -15.09
C ALA A 160 -0.54 -6.55 -15.47
N ARG A 161 -0.41 -7.29 -16.58
CA ARG A 161 0.89 -7.74 -17.08
C ARG A 161 1.83 -6.58 -17.39
N ARG A 162 1.34 -5.53 -18.07
CA ARG A 162 2.17 -4.36 -18.38
C ARG A 162 2.66 -3.68 -17.11
N ASP A 163 1.77 -3.42 -16.20
CA ASP A 163 2.09 -2.73 -14.95
C ASP A 163 3.00 -3.57 -14.03
N ALA A 164 2.77 -4.88 -13.95
CA ALA A 164 3.60 -5.79 -13.17
C ALA A 164 5.02 -5.96 -13.74
N THR A 165 5.17 -5.98 -15.08
CA THR A 165 6.45 -6.33 -15.71
C THR A 165 7.25 -5.15 -16.24
N GLN A 166 6.63 -4.01 -16.50
CA GLN A 166 7.31 -2.83 -17.08
C GLN A 166 6.71 -1.56 -16.51
N ARG A 167 7.55 -0.75 -15.89
CA ARG A 167 7.16 0.55 -15.36
C ARG A 167 8.13 1.63 -15.80
N PHE A 168 7.59 2.80 -16.07
CA PHE A 168 8.35 4.03 -16.26
C PHE A 168 7.58 5.16 -15.58
N ASP A 169 8.17 5.75 -14.55
CA ASP A 169 7.54 6.73 -13.70
C ASP A 169 8.30 8.05 -13.72
N LEU A 170 7.56 9.14 -13.94
CA LEU A 170 8.01 10.47 -13.59
C LEU A 170 7.67 10.69 -12.12
N LEU A 171 8.68 10.65 -11.26
CA LEU A 171 8.53 10.89 -9.82
C LEU A 171 8.45 12.40 -9.57
N ASP A 172 9.55 13.04 -9.26
CA ASP A 172 9.58 14.47 -9.02
C ASP A 172 9.88 15.23 -10.31
N LEU A 173 9.22 16.36 -10.51
CA LEU A 173 9.56 17.36 -11.52
C LEU A 173 9.07 18.72 -11.06
N TRP A 174 9.96 19.49 -10.44
CA TRP A 174 9.56 20.79 -9.90
C TRP A 174 10.61 21.86 -10.09
N LEU A 175 10.14 23.10 -10.07
CA LEU A 175 10.92 24.33 -10.06
C LEU A 175 10.61 25.07 -8.77
N ALA A 176 11.63 25.60 -8.09
CA ALA A 176 11.47 26.40 -6.89
C ALA A 176 12.29 27.68 -6.95
N LYS A 177 11.78 28.71 -6.30
CA LYS A 177 12.44 30.01 -6.08
C LYS A 177 12.47 30.31 -4.60
N SER A 178 13.66 30.56 -4.07
CA SER A 178 13.87 31.13 -2.74
C SER A 178 14.15 32.65 -2.89
N PHE A 179 13.56 33.44 -2.02
CA PHE A 179 13.67 34.90 -2.02
C PHE A 179 13.29 35.43 -0.63
N ASP A 180 13.57 36.71 -0.37
CA ASP A 180 13.15 37.36 0.85
C ASP A 180 11.94 38.27 0.58
N LEU A 181 10.91 38.15 1.42
CA LEU A 181 9.75 39.03 1.43
C LEU A 181 9.88 40.02 2.59
N GLY A 182 10.56 41.13 2.34
CA GLY A 182 11.10 41.96 3.39
C GLY A 182 12.22 41.24 4.14
N ASP A 183 12.07 41.06 5.45
CA ASP A 183 13.02 40.31 6.29
C ASP A 183 12.62 38.83 6.44
N MET A 184 11.54 38.38 5.79
CA MET A 184 11.00 37.02 5.89
C MET A 184 11.54 36.15 4.75
N PRO A 185 12.30 35.07 5.04
CA PRO A 185 12.72 34.14 4.02
C PRO A 185 11.50 33.37 3.46
N ALA A 186 11.40 33.32 2.15
CA ALA A 186 10.29 32.70 1.45
C ALA A 186 10.78 31.73 0.39
N LYS A 187 10.01 30.66 0.16
CA LYS A 187 10.23 29.70 -0.92
C LYS A 187 8.90 29.33 -1.56
N VAL A 188 8.86 29.36 -2.87
CA VAL A 188 7.72 28.83 -3.65
C VAL A 188 8.24 27.70 -4.52
N LYS A 189 7.47 26.61 -4.62
CA LYS A 189 7.81 25.43 -5.43
C LYS A 189 6.58 25.01 -6.23
N VAL A 190 6.75 24.73 -7.52
CA VAL A 190 5.66 24.33 -8.43
C VAL A 190 6.11 23.11 -9.23
N GLY A 191 5.24 22.13 -9.35
CA GLY A 191 5.46 20.91 -10.12
C GLY A 191 5.05 19.65 -9.39
N ASN A 192 5.48 18.49 -9.90
CA ASN A 192 5.26 17.20 -9.26
C ASN A 192 6.14 17.10 -8.02
N GLN A 193 5.52 16.94 -6.86
CA GLN A 193 6.20 16.90 -5.57
C GLN A 193 5.36 16.15 -4.52
N VAL A 194 6.00 15.76 -3.43
CA VAL A 194 5.41 15.19 -2.23
C VAL A 194 5.48 16.23 -1.11
N ILE A 195 4.45 16.32 -0.29
CA ILE A 195 4.44 17.12 0.95
C ILE A 195 4.68 16.17 2.12
N SER A 196 5.69 16.43 2.92
CA SER A 196 5.99 15.65 4.12
C SER A 196 5.61 16.45 5.37
N TRP A 197 4.42 16.21 5.88
CA TRP A 197 3.89 16.80 7.11
C TRP A 197 3.56 15.70 8.13
N GLY A 198 3.61 16.06 9.42
CA GLY A 198 3.37 15.12 10.51
C GLY A 198 4.64 14.44 11.02
N ALA A 199 4.46 13.45 11.87
CA ALA A 199 5.51 12.74 12.58
C ALA A 199 5.43 11.20 12.43
N GLU A 200 4.42 10.65 11.73
CA GLU A 200 4.27 9.21 11.49
C GLU A 200 5.49 8.63 10.75
N LEU A 201 5.93 7.43 11.13
CA LEU A 201 7.04 6.71 10.50
C LEU A 201 6.57 5.45 9.78
N PHE A 202 5.89 4.55 10.48
CA PHE A 202 5.50 3.22 9.99
C PHE A 202 3.98 3.05 9.88
N VAL A 203 3.22 3.63 10.80
CA VAL A 203 1.77 3.45 10.87
C VAL A 203 1.07 4.56 10.10
N SER A 204 0.57 4.23 8.93
CA SER A 204 -0.13 5.17 8.06
C SER A 204 -1.48 5.60 8.63
N GLY A 205 -1.95 6.78 8.21
CA GLY A 205 -3.27 7.27 8.56
C GLY A 205 -3.27 8.48 9.48
N GLY A 206 -2.13 9.08 9.75
CA GLY A 206 -1.95 10.34 10.47
C GLY A 206 -2.07 11.58 9.58
N ILE A 207 -1.25 12.59 9.85
CA ILE A 207 -1.25 13.89 9.14
C ILE A 207 -0.80 13.73 7.68
N ASN A 208 0.06 12.74 7.37
CA ASN A 208 0.64 12.53 6.03
C ASN A 208 -0.30 11.85 5.01
N GLN A 209 -1.57 11.70 5.32
CA GLN A 209 -2.58 10.98 4.53
C GLN A 209 -2.80 11.54 3.12
N ILE A 210 -2.35 12.74 2.82
CA ILE A 210 -2.54 13.37 1.51
C ILE A 210 -1.71 12.77 0.38
N ASN A 211 -0.64 12.06 0.71
CA ASN A 211 0.24 11.47 -0.27
C ASN A 211 -0.28 10.12 -0.74
N ALA A 212 -0.35 9.94 -2.05
CA ALA A 212 -0.64 8.64 -2.62
C ALA A 212 0.60 7.75 -2.61
N LEU A 213 0.39 6.44 -2.44
CA LEU A 213 1.42 5.41 -2.39
C LEU A 213 1.23 4.41 -3.54
N SER A 214 2.33 3.87 -4.05
CA SER A 214 2.34 2.73 -4.97
C SER A 214 2.73 1.46 -4.21
N LEU A 215 1.76 0.58 -3.96
CA LEU A 215 2.00 -0.71 -3.31
C LEU A 215 2.88 -1.63 -4.18
N PRO A 216 2.72 -1.71 -5.51
CA PRO A 216 3.62 -2.50 -6.36
C PRO A 216 5.09 -2.06 -6.25
N LYS A 217 5.36 -0.76 -6.07
CA LYS A 217 6.73 -0.27 -5.83
C LYS A 217 7.21 -0.62 -4.42
N TYR A 218 6.35 -0.48 -3.43
CA TYR A 218 6.67 -0.86 -2.05
C TYR A 218 7.07 -2.34 -1.95
N HIS A 219 6.39 -3.21 -2.68
CA HIS A 219 6.63 -4.65 -2.73
C HIS A 219 7.80 -5.07 -3.66
N THR A 220 8.37 -4.13 -4.41
CA THR A 220 9.47 -4.43 -5.34
C THR A 220 10.81 -4.48 -4.59
N PRO A 221 11.60 -5.58 -4.69
CA PRO A 221 12.89 -5.70 -4.01
C PRO A 221 13.85 -4.55 -4.31
N GLY A 222 14.47 -3.99 -3.27
CA GLY A 222 15.44 -2.89 -3.38
C GLY A 222 14.82 -1.53 -3.72
N THR A 223 13.51 -1.33 -3.54
CA THR A 223 12.88 -0.03 -3.71
C THR A 223 13.21 0.90 -2.53
N GLN A 224 13.49 2.15 -2.83
CA GLN A 224 13.69 3.19 -1.83
C GLN A 224 12.37 3.90 -1.53
N LEU A 225 12.18 4.38 -0.28
CA LEU A 225 10.93 5.04 0.13
C LEU A 225 10.54 6.21 -0.79
N LYS A 226 11.53 6.98 -1.28
CA LYS A 226 11.30 8.08 -2.23
C LYS A 226 10.67 7.66 -3.57
N GLU A 227 10.70 6.37 -3.90
CA GLU A 227 10.09 5.81 -5.12
C GLU A 227 8.65 5.36 -4.88
N VAL A 228 8.29 5.08 -3.62
CA VAL A 228 6.97 4.56 -3.22
C VAL A 228 5.89 5.63 -3.28
N PHE A 229 6.21 6.84 -2.83
CA PHE A 229 5.28 7.96 -2.93
C PHE A 229 5.01 8.35 -4.38
N ILE A 230 3.75 8.65 -4.69
CA ILE A 230 3.33 9.14 -6.00
C ILE A 230 3.20 10.66 -5.93
N PRO A 231 4.16 11.43 -6.46
CA PRO A 231 4.10 12.88 -6.41
C PRO A 231 2.89 13.41 -7.18
N ALA A 232 2.34 14.53 -6.74
CA ALA A 232 1.24 15.19 -7.41
C ALA A 232 1.65 16.58 -7.93
N PRO A 233 1.08 17.04 -9.06
CA PRO A 233 1.29 18.40 -9.54
C PRO A 233 0.63 19.39 -8.56
N MET A 234 1.44 20.25 -7.95
CA MET A 234 0.99 21.23 -6.97
C MET A 234 1.89 22.46 -6.92
N ALA A 235 1.37 23.54 -6.35
CA ALA A 235 2.17 24.66 -5.86
C ALA A 235 2.27 24.55 -4.34
N SER A 236 3.44 24.80 -3.80
CA SER A 236 3.66 24.90 -2.36
C SER A 236 4.50 26.12 -2.02
N PHE A 237 4.33 26.62 -0.81
CA PHE A 237 5.12 27.72 -0.29
C PHE A 237 5.55 27.45 1.15
N SER A 238 6.65 28.10 1.55
CA SER A 238 7.11 28.20 2.94
C SER A 238 7.53 29.64 3.19
N LEU A 239 7.15 30.20 4.32
CA LEU A 239 7.41 31.59 4.72
C LEU A 239 7.83 31.64 6.20
N GLY A 240 9.07 32.02 6.47
CA GLY A 240 9.57 32.29 7.83
C GLY A 240 8.99 33.60 8.35
N LEU A 241 7.94 33.52 9.16
CA LEU A 241 7.29 34.71 9.76
C LEU A 241 8.18 35.37 10.82
N THR A 242 8.92 34.55 11.55
CA THR A 242 9.98 34.94 12.50
C THR A 242 11.05 33.85 12.48
N ASP A 243 12.15 34.02 13.22
CA ASP A 243 13.19 33.01 13.36
C ASP A 243 12.65 31.67 13.93
N ALA A 244 11.58 31.74 14.73
CA ALA A 244 10.97 30.59 15.38
C ALA A 244 9.64 30.12 14.78
N LEU A 245 9.06 30.88 13.84
CA LEU A 245 7.71 30.60 13.32
C LEU A 245 7.71 30.54 11.80
N ASN A 246 7.29 29.38 11.24
CA ASN A 246 7.20 29.13 9.81
C ASN A 246 5.78 28.81 9.40
N LEU A 247 5.30 29.41 8.30
CA LEU A 247 4.02 29.14 7.66
C LEU A 247 4.27 28.39 6.35
N GLU A 248 3.63 27.25 6.18
CA GLU A 248 3.67 26.45 4.95
C GLU A 248 2.28 26.27 4.35
N GLY A 249 2.21 26.06 3.06
CA GLY A 249 0.96 25.69 2.42
C GLY A 249 1.17 25.08 1.05
N TYR A 250 0.13 24.41 0.58
CA TYR A 250 0.10 23.84 -0.77
C TYR A 250 -1.31 23.92 -1.38
N TYR A 251 -1.36 23.87 -2.71
CA TYR A 251 -2.57 23.62 -3.50
C TYR A 251 -2.25 22.57 -4.57
N GLN A 252 -2.99 21.46 -4.58
CA GLN A 252 -2.82 20.36 -5.51
C GLN A 252 -3.73 20.58 -6.74
N PHE A 253 -3.13 20.51 -7.94
CA PHE A 253 -3.82 20.77 -9.21
C PHE A 253 -4.49 19.54 -9.81
N LYS A 254 -4.04 18.35 -9.43
CA LYS A 254 -4.57 17.08 -9.95
C LYS A 254 -4.62 16.05 -8.85
N TRP A 255 -5.77 15.39 -8.72
CA TRP A 255 -5.91 14.25 -7.81
C TRP A 255 -5.11 13.04 -8.32
N ASN A 256 -4.57 12.27 -7.37
CA ASN A 256 -3.99 10.95 -7.56
C ASN A 256 -4.46 10.03 -6.42
N GLY A 257 -4.71 8.75 -6.74
CA GLY A 257 -5.05 7.71 -5.77
C GLY A 257 -3.88 6.79 -5.49
N TYR A 258 -4.07 5.85 -4.58
CA TYR A 258 -3.15 4.74 -4.38
C TYR A 258 -3.07 3.90 -5.66
N ASP A 259 -1.86 3.46 -5.97
CA ASP A 259 -1.61 2.43 -6.95
C ASP A 259 -1.56 1.11 -6.17
N VAL A 260 -2.51 0.21 -6.45
CA VAL A 260 -2.63 -1.08 -5.76
C VAL A 260 -2.02 -2.18 -6.61
N ASP A 261 -1.62 -3.29 -5.97
CA ASP A 261 -0.99 -4.40 -6.70
C ASP A 261 -1.86 -4.90 -7.84
N PRO A 262 -1.30 -5.09 -9.05
CA PRO A 262 -2.04 -5.62 -10.19
C PRO A 262 -2.63 -7.00 -9.88
N VAL A 263 -3.86 -7.24 -10.34
CA VAL A 263 -4.60 -8.46 -10.07
C VAL A 263 -3.80 -9.70 -10.50
N GLY A 264 -3.74 -10.67 -9.60
CA GLY A 264 -3.05 -11.94 -9.81
C GLY A 264 -1.53 -11.89 -9.53
N THR A 265 -0.96 -10.75 -9.17
CA THR A 265 0.44 -10.68 -8.67
C THR A 265 0.54 -11.15 -7.23
N TYR A 266 1.75 -11.48 -6.78
CA TYR A 266 1.98 -12.13 -5.48
C TYR A 266 1.36 -11.41 -4.27
N PHE A 267 1.39 -10.09 -4.23
CA PHE A 267 0.82 -9.30 -3.13
C PHE A 267 -0.60 -8.81 -3.38
N SER A 268 -1.19 -9.10 -4.55
CA SER A 268 -2.60 -8.79 -4.80
C SER A 268 -3.49 -9.51 -3.79
N SER A 269 -4.31 -8.75 -3.10
CA SER A 269 -5.31 -9.23 -2.14
C SER A 269 -6.74 -8.91 -2.58
N ALA A 270 -6.92 -8.50 -3.85
CA ALA A 270 -8.23 -8.25 -4.45
C ALA A 270 -8.16 -8.46 -5.96
N ASP A 271 -9.09 -9.27 -6.52
CA ASP A 271 -9.18 -9.53 -7.96
C ASP A 271 -10.12 -8.54 -8.66
N ILE A 272 -10.78 -7.68 -7.88
CA ILE A 272 -11.76 -6.69 -8.33
C ILE A 272 -11.27 -5.24 -8.23
N ALA A 273 -10.04 -5.02 -7.74
CA ALA A 273 -9.41 -3.71 -7.66
C ALA A 273 -7.95 -3.80 -8.15
N GLY A 274 -7.42 -2.71 -8.71
CA GLY A 274 -6.10 -2.68 -9.35
C GLY A 274 -6.17 -2.87 -10.87
N GLU A 275 -5.02 -2.83 -11.54
CA GLU A 275 -4.95 -3.11 -12.97
C GLU A 275 -5.25 -4.60 -13.25
N GLY A 276 -5.98 -4.88 -14.32
CA GLY A 276 -6.43 -6.24 -14.64
C GLY A 276 -7.61 -6.74 -13.80
N ARG A 277 -8.33 -5.84 -13.13
CA ARG A 277 -9.53 -6.17 -12.35
C ARG A 277 -10.58 -6.93 -13.13
N ARG A 278 -11.26 -7.85 -12.44
CA ARG A 278 -12.25 -8.77 -13.04
C ARG A 278 -13.65 -8.46 -12.53
N ALA A 279 -14.63 -9.25 -12.98
CA ALA A 279 -15.97 -9.24 -12.39
C ALA A 279 -15.94 -9.75 -10.95
N ILE A 280 -16.95 -9.36 -10.18
CA ILE A 280 -17.25 -10.02 -8.90
C ILE A 280 -17.97 -11.33 -9.23
N TYR A 281 -17.35 -12.46 -8.91
CA TYR A 281 -17.94 -13.78 -9.08
C TYR A 281 -18.58 -14.27 -7.79
N TYR A 282 -19.80 -14.81 -7.89
CA TYR A 282 -20.48 -15.36 -6.73
C TYR A 282 -20.07 -16.82 -6.49
N PRO A 283 -19.56 -17.17 -5.28
CA PRO A 283 -19.19 -18.55 -4.98
C PRO A 283 -20.41 -19.48 -4.95
N THR A 284 -20.19 -20.76 -5.25
CA THR A 284 -21.22 -21.80 -5.29
C THR A 284 -22.05 -21.83 -4.00
N GLY A 285 -21.40 -21.80 -2.84
CA GLY A 285 -22.09 -21.83 -1.54
C GLY A 285 -23.04 -20.66 -1.34
N PHE A 286 -22.66 -19.47 -1.82
CA PHE A 286 -23.52 -18.28 -1.76
C PHE A 286 -24.75 -18.44 -2.67
N VAL A 287 -24.55 -18.85 -3.93
CA VAL A 287 -25.63 -18.97 -4.92
C VAL A 287 -26.60 -20.07 -4.52
N GLU A 288 -26.09 -21.26 -4.17
CA GLU A 288 -26.91 -22.41 -3.75
C GLU A 288 -27.62 -22.16 -2.43
N GLY A 289 -27.05 -21.32 -1.55
CA GLY A 289 -27.73 -20.89 -0.31
C GLY A 289 -28.92 -19.97 -0.58
N LEU A 290 -28.88 -19.15 -1.63
CA LEU A 290 -29.98 -18.27 -2.02
C LEU A 290 -31.01 -18.97 -2.91
N GLN A 291 -30.55 -19.73 -3.90
CA GLN A 291 -31.37 -20.40 -4.91
C GLN A 291 -30.80 -21.81 -5.20
N PRO A 292 -31.22 -22.83 -4.42
CA PRO A 292 -30.72 -24.19 -4.59
C PRO A 292 -30.95 -24.75 -6.03
N GLY A 293 -29.91 -25.37 -6.56
CA GLY A 293 -29.95 -25.98 -7.90
C GLY A 293 -29.53 -25.03 -9.04
N THR A 294 -29.24 -23.78 -8.76
CA THR A 294 -28.80 -22.81 -9.78
C THR A 294 -27.45 -23.19 -10.39
N CYS A 295 -26.50 -23.62 -9.58
CA CYS A 295 -25.15 -23.99 -10.04
C CYS A 295 -25.12 -25.33 -10.77
N ALA A 296 -26.15 -26.17 -10.63
CA ALA A 296 -26.29 -27.42 -11.40
C ALA A 296 -26.38 -27.20 -12.92
N GLY A 297 -26.70 -25.98 -13.38
CA GLY A 297 -26.69 -25.60 -14.79
C GLY A 297 -25.28 -25.39 -15.38
N SER A 298 -24.22 -25.31 -14.56
CA SER A 298 -22.87 -25.24 -15.07
C SER A 298 -22.28 -26.62 -15.41
N PRO A 299 -21.29 -26.71 -16.32
CA PRO A 299 -20.62 -27.96 -16.65
C PRO A 299 -19.99 -28.71 -15.47
N THR A 300 -19.60 -27.98 -14.44
CA THR A 300 -18.92 -28.52 -13.24
C THR A 300 -19.87 -28.70 -12.04
N GLY A 301 -21.12 -28.21 -12.13
CA GLY A 301 -22.03 -28.10 -10.99
C GLY A 301 -21.65 -27.00 -10.01
N ARG A 302 -20.74 -26.09 -10.39
CA ARG A 302 -20.28 -24.96 -9.58
C ARG A 302 -20.60 -23.63 -10.26
N CYS A 303 -20.79 -22.60 -9.47
CA CYS A 303 -20.80 -21.21 -9.92
C CYS A 303 -19.35 -20.67 -9.95
N GLY A 304 -19.01 -19.67 -9.22
CA GLY A 304 -17.64 -19.15 -9.11
C GLY A 304 -17.10 -18.54 -10.41
N ASP A 305 -15.80 -18.48 -10.51
CA ASP A 305 -15.10 -17.89 -11.66
C ASP A 305 -15.15 -18.80 -12.93
N PRO A 306 -14.69 -18.32 -14.09
CA PRO A 306 -14.66 -19.12 -15.31
C PRO A 306 -13.89 -20.43 -15.20
N LEU A 307 -12.83 -20.48 -14.38
CA LEU A 307 -12.00 -21.69 -14.22
C LEU A 307 -12.74 -22.78 -13.43
N THR A 308 -13.51 -22.39 -12.42
CA THR A 308 -14.24 -23.33 -11.56
C THR A 308 -15.60 -23.72 -12.14
N SER A 309 -16.33 -22.78 -12.72
CA SER A 309 -17.66 -23.04 -13.28
C SER A 309 -17.63 -23.73 -14.66
N GLY A 310 -16.55 -23.56 -15.42
CA GLY A 310 -16.46 -23.98 -16.81
C GLY A 310 -17.34 -23.14 -17.76
N LEU A 311 -17.88 -22.01 -17.29
CA LEU A 311 -18.64 -21.05 -18.09
C LEU A 311 -17.70 -19.88 -18.49
N SER A 312 -18.01 -19.22 -19.61
CA SER A 312 -17.27 -17.99 -19.95
C SER A 312 -17.69 -16.83 -19.04
N HIS A 313 -16.87 -15.78 -19.01
CA HIS A 313 -17.20 -14.55 -18.31
C HIS A 313 -18.58 -13.99 -18.75
N GLU A 314 -18.83 -13.94 -20.06
CA GLU A 314 -20.08 -13.43 -20.61
C GLU A 314 -21.29 -14.30 -20.21
N GLN A 315 -21.10 -15.63 -20.13
CA GLN A 315 -22.14 -16.54 -19.67
C GLN A 315 -22.46 -16.32 -18.18
N LEU A 316 -21.43 -16.15 -17.34
CA LEU A 316 -21.62 -15.87 -15.91
C LEU A 316 -22.33 -14.53 -15.69
N VAL A 317 -21.95 -13.48 -16.41
CA VAL A 317 -22.64 -12.17 -16.36
C VAL A 317 -24.09 -12.29 -16.84
N ALA A 318 -24.32 -12.96 -17.98
CA ALA A 318 -25.66 -13.12 -18.55
C ALA A 318 -26.60 -13.94 -17.64
N SER A 319 -26.05 -14.92 -16.90
CA SER A 319 -26.79 -15.73 -15.92
C SER A 319 -26.99 -15.02 -14.58
N GLY A 320 -26.43 -13.82 -14.37
CA GLY A 320 -26.47 -13.11 -13.10
C GLY A 320 -25.58 -13.72 -12.01
N LEU A 321 -24.60 -14.54 -12.37
CA LEU A 321 -23.63 -15.17 -11.47
C LEU A 321 -22.34 -14.37 -11.32
N ALA A 322 -22.21 -13.27 -12.04
CA ALA A 322 -21.10 -12.32 -11.94
C ALA A 322 -21.60 -10.89 -12.11
N VAL A 323 -20.94 -9.96 -11.42
CA VAL A 323 -21.17 -8.51 -11.54
C VAL A 323 -20.03 -7.91 -12.34
N PRO A 324 -20.27 -7.35 -13.54
CA PRO A 324 -19.23 -6.78 -14.36
C PRO A 324 -18.68 -5.47 -13.77
N TYR A 325 -17.46 -5.12 -14.17
CA TYR A 325 -16.86 -3.84 -13.84
C TYR A 325 -17.41 -2.71 -14.70
N GLY A 326 -17.99 -1.69 -14.08
CA GLY A 326 -18.63 -0.53 -14.71
C GLY A 326 -17.76 0.73 -14.79
N GLY A 327 -16.51 0.67 -14.37
CA GLY A 327 -15.58 1.80 -14.48
C GLY A 327 -15.13 2.40 -13.14
N GLU A 328 -14.35 3.46 -13.21
CA GLU A 328 -13.80 4.17 -12.05
C GLU A 328 -14.36 5.61 -12.00
N ARG A 329 -14.88 5.98 -10.85
CA ARG A 329 -15.41 7.32 -10.55
C ARG A 329 -14.37 8.07 -9.73
N LYS A 330 -13.44 8.74 -10.43
CA LYS A 330 -12.38 9.53 -9.80
C LYS A 330 -12.92 10.82 -9.21
N PRO A 331 -12.37 11.28 -8.08
CA PRO A 331 -12.64 12.62 -7.54
C PRO A 331 -12.27 13.74 -8.51
N GLY A 332 -12.84 14.91 -8.27
CA GLY A 332 -12.44 16.13 -8.95
C GLY A 332 -10.96 16.48 -8.72
N ASN A 333 -10.34 17.18 -9.67
CA ASN A 333 -8.93 17.58 -9.53
C ASN A 333 -8.72 18.76 -8.57
N GLY A 334 -9.75 19.58 -8.33
CA GLY A 334 -9.68 20.77 -7.49
C GLY A 334 -10.04 20.49 -6.03
N GLY A 335 -9.90 21.52 -5.18
CA GLY A 335 -10.35 21.46 -3.78
C GLY A 335 -9.38 20.79 -2.82
N GLN A 336 -8.15 20.47 -3.22
CA GLN A 336 -7.15 19.84 -2.38
C GLN A 336 -6.06 20.87 -2.02
N TYR A 337 -5.96 21.21 -0.74
CA TYR A 337 -5.01 22.19 -0.23
C TYR A 337 -4.74 21.97 1.26
N GLY A 338 -3.68 22.60 1.76
CA GLY A 338 -3.36 22.57 3.18
C GLY A 338 -2.55 23.77 3.63
N LEU A 339 -2.61 24.01 4.94
CA LEU A 339 -1.82 24.99 5.66
C LEU A 339 -1.19 24.34 6.89
N ALA A 340 0.05 24.69 7.16
CA ALA A 340 0.77 24.28 8.36
C ALA A 340 1.46 25.48 9.01
N LEU A 341 1.41 25.53 10.32
CA LEU A 341 2.14 26.49 11.13
C LEU A 341 3.09 25.72 12.04
N ARG A 342 4.40 25.97 11.91
CA ARG A 342 5.45 25.34 12.73
C ARG A 342 6.09 26.36 13.65
N TRP A 343 6.18 26.02 14.91
CA TRP A 343 6.76 26.87 15.93
C TRP A 343 7.85 26.14 16.71
N MET A 344 9.09 26.67 16.66
CA MET A 344 10.20 26.21 17.47
C MET A 344 10.19 26.91 18.82
N ALA A 345 9.84 26.19 19.87
CA ALA A 345 9.93 26.65 21.24
C ALA A 345 11.38 26.45 21.77
N GLU A 346 12.25 27.41 21.48
CA GLU A 346 13.70 27.33 21.77
C GLU A 346 14.02 27.00 23.23
N SER A 347 13.23 27.55 24.18
CA SER A 347 13.44 27.34 25.61
C SER A 347 13.36 25.89 26.07
N ILE A 348 12.63 25.04 25.31
CA ILE A 348 12.45 23.61 25.59
C ILE A 348 12.93 22.73 24.43
N ASN A 349 13.60 23.35 23.45
CA ASN A 349 14.09 22.66 22.23
C ASN A 349 13.06 21.75 21.57
N THR A 350 11.85 22.27 21.39
CA THR A 350 10.70 21.50 20.88
C THR A 350 10.03 22.25 19.73
N GLU A 351 9.86 21.57 18.60
CA GLU A 351 9.02 22.06 17.50
C GLU A 351 7.58 21.58 17.70
N PHE A 352 6.63 22.50 17.52
CA PHE A 352 5.21 22.22 17.47
C PHE A 352 4.68 22.53 16.09
N GLY A 353 3.76 21.68 15.57
CA GLY A 353 3.07 21.88 14.29
C GLY A 353 1.56 21.91 14.48
N LEU A 354 0.91 22.81 13.72
CA LEU A 354 -0.55 22.86 13.54
C LEU A 354 -0.85 22.68 12.07
N PHE A 355 -1.78 21.80 11.73
CA PHE A 355 -2.07 21.41 10.34
C PHE A 355 -3.57 21.45 10.06
N TYR A 356 -3.92 21.98 8.92
CA TYR A 356 -5.21 21.82 8.29
C TYR A 356 -5.03 21.37 6.85
N GLN A 357 -5.78 20.35 6.43
CA GLN A 357 -5.72 19.84 5.08
C GLN A 357 -7.13 19.50 4.58
N ARG A 358 -7.39 19.79 3.31
CA ARG A 358 -8.55 19.30 2.57
C ARG A 358 -8.06 18.49 1.39
N TYR A 359 -8.57 17.27 1.26
CA TYR A 359 -8.13 16.29 0.27
C TYR A 359 -9.27 15.37 -0.15
N HIS A 360 -9.05 14.55 -1.17
CA HIS A 360 -9.92 13.43 -1.53
C HIS A 360 -9.22 12.12 -1.17
N ASP A 361 -10.01 11.12 -0.77
CA ASP A 361 -9.48 9.81 -0.39
C ASP A 361 -8.56 9.24 -1.46
N LYS A 362 -7.53 8.54 -1.02
CA LYS A 362 -6.56 7.87 -1.89
C LYS A 362 -6.86 6.38 -2.03
N LEU A 363 -7.54 5.79 -1.03
CA LEU A 363 -7.93 4.39 -1.01
C LEU A 363 -9.26 4.21 -1.77
N PRO A 364 -9.37 3.20 -2.66
CA PRO A 364 -10.59 2.90 -3.40
C PRO A 364 -11.65 2.20 -2.53
N PHE A 365 -12.92 2.46 -2.85
CA PHE A 365 -14.08 1.74 -2.32
C PHE A 365 -14.88 1.13 -3.48
N ILE A 366 -15.58 0.02 -3.21
CA ILE A 366 -16.41 -0.67 -4.20
C ILE A 366 -17.84 -0.14 -4.09
N GLY A 367 -18.30 0.53 -5.14
CA GLY A 367 -19.68 0.96 -5.30
C GLY A 367 -20.45 0.10 -6.30
N TYR A 368 -21.78 0.22 -6.32
CA TYR A 368 -22.68 -0.55 -7.18
C TYR A 368 -23.77 0.32 -7.79
N THR A 369 -24.24 -0.04 -9.00
CA THR A 369 -25.41 0.58 -9.63
C THR A 369 -26.61 -0.36 -9.65
N ALA A 370 -27.82 0.21 -9.53
CA ALA A 370 -29.07 -0.53 -9.62
C ALA A 370 -29.31 -1.01 -11.03
N ARG A 371 -29.83 -2.21 -11.16
CA ARG A 371 -30.33 -2.73 -12.44
C ARG A 371 -31.62 -2.01 -12.85
N SER A 372 -31.74 -1.79 -14.16
CA SER A 372 -32.98 -1.23 -14.76
C SER A 372 -34.20 -2.11 -14.52
N ASN A 373 -34.01 -3.37 -14.12
CA ASN A 373 -35.08 -4.30 -13.77
C ASN A 373 -35.10 -4.56 -12.24
N PRO A 374 -36.07 -4.00 -11.50
CA PRO A 374 -36.16 -4.17 -10.04
C PRO A 374 -36.42 -5.62 -9.59
N ASP A 375 -36.89 -6.50 -10.48
CA ASP A 375 -37.14 -7.91 -10.15
C ASP A 375 -35.87 -8.79 -10.27
N ALA A 376 -34.75 -8.23 -10.68
CA ALA A 376 -33.52 -9.00 -10.82
C ALA A 376 -32.72 -9.04 -9.50
N LEU A 377 -32.24 -10.22 -9.14
CA LEU A 377 -31.42 -10.44 -7.93
C LEU A 377 -30.01 -9.85 -8.02
N VAL A 378 -29.64 -9.21 -9.14
CA VAL A 378 -28.28 -8.82 -9.47
C VAL A 378 -28.23 -7.35 -9.85
N VAL A 379 -27.21 -6.65 -9.38
CA VAL A 379 -26.88 -5.26 -9.73
C VAL A 379 -26.34 -5.18 -11.18
N ASP A 380 -26.39 -3.99 -11.80
CA ASP A 380 -25.93 -3.77 -13.17
C ASP A 380 -24.42 -3.92 -13.29
N ASP A 381 -23.69 -3.21 -12.43
CA ASP A 381 -22.24 -3.21 -12.36
C ASP A 381 -21.72 -2.83 -10.97
N TYR A 382 -20.44 -3.09 -10.75
CA TYR A 382 -19.68 -2.46 -9.68
C TYR A 382 -18.71 -1.42 -10.25
N PHE A 383 -18.37 -0.40 -9.48
CA PHE A 383 -17.42 0.63 -9.85
C PHE A 383 -16.46 0.94 -8.70
N ILE A 384 -15.26 1.39 -9.06
CA ILE A 384 -14.30 1.93 -8.10
C ILE A 384 -14.68 3.37 -7.77
N ASN A 385 -14.71 3.72 -6.49
CA ASN A 385 -15.16 5.01 -5.98
C ASN A 385 -14.21 5.51 -4.88
N TYR A 386 -14.25 6.83 -4.62
CA TYR A 386 -13.42 7.48 -3.60
C TYR A 386 -14.25 8.52 -2.85
N GLY A 387 -13.95 8.72 -1.56
CA GLY A 387 -14.54 9.81 -0.80
C GLY A 387 -13.94 11.16 -1.21
N GLU A 388 -14.79 12.17 -1.33
CA GLU A 388 -14.37 13.53 -1.67
C GLU A 388 -14.46 14.47 -0.47
N ASP A 389 -13.75 15.60 -0.56
CA ASP A 389 -13.84 16.73 0.37
C ASP A 389 -13.61 16.36 1.85
N LYS A 390 -12.55 15.60 2.11
CA LYS A 390 -12.17 15.21 3.46
C LYS A 390 -11.34 16.31 4.13
N ASP A 391 -11.76 16.71 5.32
CA ASP A 391 -11.00 17.64 6.16
C ASP A 391 -10.16 16.87 7.18
N LEU A 392 -8.93 17.33 7.41
CA LEU A 392 -8.02 16.83 8.43
C LEU A 392 -7.46 17.99 9.23
N PHE A 393 -7.54 17.87 10.55
CA PHE A 393 -6.91 18.75 11.52
C PHE A 393 -5.83 17.97 12.25
N GLY A 394 -4.63 18.54 12.39
CA GLY A 394 -3.51 17.87 13.03
C GLY A 394 -2.71 18.77 13.94
N VAL A 395 -2.12 18.16 14.96
CA VAL A 395 -1.08 18.77 15.78
C VAL A 395 0.09 17.81 15.88
N SER A 396 1.31 18.32 15.86
CA SER A 396 2.51 17.51 16.07
C SER A 396 3.47 18.16 17.04
N MET A 397 4.35 17.34 17.60
CA MET A 397 5.52 17.81 18.36
C MET A 397 6.74 16.96 18.02
N SER A 398 7.92 17.58 18.06
CA SER A 398 9.21 16.91 17.88
C SER A 398 10.24 17.52 18.82
N THR A 399 10.95 16.68 19.59
CA THR A 399 11.89 17.14 20.62
C THR A 399 13.01 16.13 20.83
N LEU A 400 14.06 16.57 21.53
CA LEU A 400 15.12 15.70 22.04
C LEU A 400 14.98 15.52 23.55
N VAL A 401 14.90 14.29 24.02
CA VAL A 401 14.89 13.92 25.43
C VAL A 401 16.20 13.18 25.74
N GLY A 402 17.21 13.93 26.17
CA GLY A 402 18.56 13.39 26.26
C GLY A 402 19.07 12.93 24.88
N PRO A 403 19.50 11.68 24.72
CA PRO A 403 19.96 11.15 23.44
C PRO A 403 18.82 10.60 22.54
N VAL A 404 17.57 10.68 22.98
CA VAL A 404 16.41 10.11 22.28
C VAL A 404 15.68 11.21 21.53
N ALA A 405 15.54 11.08 20.21
CA ALA A 405 14.63 11.90 19.43
C ALA A 405 13.21 11.34 19.60
N VAL A 406 12.28 12.19 20.00
CA VAL A 406 10.87 11.83 20.23
C VAL A 406 10.01 12.72 19.36
N ALA A 407 9.08 12.13 18.62
CA ALA A 407 8.08 12.87 17.90
C ALA A 407 6.69 12.23 18.11
N GLY A 408 5.65 13.02 17.93
CA GLY A 408 4.29 12.53 18.01
C GLY A 408 3.31 13.45 17.33
N GLU A 409 2.16 12.91 16.99
CA GLU A 409 1.08 13.64 16.34
C GLU A 409 -0.29 13.17 16.80
N LEU A 410 -1.26 14.04 16.64
CA LEU A 410 -2.67 13.74 16.80
C LEU A 410 -3.42 14.33 15.61
N SER A 411 -4.15 13.49 14.89
CA SER A 411 -4.98 13.88 13.76
C SER A 411 -6.46 13.62 14.04
N PHE A 412 -7.32 14.49 13.49
CA PHE A 412 -8.76 14.38 13.55
C PHE A 412 -9.37 14.55 12.15
N ARG A 413 -10.23 13.61 11.76
CA ARG A 413 -11.01 13.66 10.52
C ARG A 413 -12.48 13.57 10.86
N PRO A 414 -13.27 14.60 10.55
CA PRO A 414 -14.72 14.59 10.80
C PRO A 414 -15.49 13.63 9.89
N HIS A 415 -14.97 13.31 8.69
CA HIS A 415 -15.65 12.59 7.61
C HIS A 415 -14.75 11.54 6.95
N ASP A 416 -14.11 10.67 7.74
CA ASP A 416 -13.31 9.55 7.22
C ASP A 416 -14.21 8.47 6.60
N SER A 417 -13.81 7.91 5.44
CA SER A 417 -14.63 6.92 4.73
C SER A 417 -14.43 5.52 5.32
N VAL A 418 -15.53 4.85 5.64
CA VAL A 418 -15.58 3.50 6.19
C VAL A 418 -16.41 2.61 5.29
N ALA A 419 -15.82 1.52 4.81
CA ALA A 419 -16.49 0.54 3.97
C ALA A 419 -17.71 -0.07 4.67
N ILE A 420 -18.76 -0.31 3.90
CA ILE A 420 -19.92 -1.09 4.33
C ILE A 420 -19.93 -2.42 3.60
N ASP A 421 -20.65 -3.37 4.16
CA ASP A 421 -20.85 -4.69 3.60
C ASP A 421 -21.40 -4.60 2.16
N PRO A 422 -20.64 -5.05 1.17
CA PRO A 422 -21.07 -5.00 -0.22
C PRO A 422 -22.34 -5.83 -0.47
N THR A 423 -22.60 -6.88 0.32
CA THR A 423 -23.76 -7.74 0.11
C THR A 423 -25.07 -7.07 0.52
N VAL A 424 -25.03 -6.09 1.42
CA VAL A 424 -26.20 -5.26 1.79
C VAL A 424 -26.63 -4.38 0.62
N ALA A 425 -25.70 -3.98 -0.25
CA ALA A 425 -26.03 -3.22 -1.44
C ALA A 425 -26.96 -4.00 -2.40
N PHE A 426 -26.88 -5.35 -2.41
CA PHE A 426 -27.69 -6.23 -3.24
C PHE A 426 -29.04 -6.62 -2.60
N GLY A 427 -29.27 -6.28 -1.36
CA GLY A 427 -30.44 -6.71 -0.62
C GLY A 427 -31.73 -6.10 -1.16
N GLN A 428 -32.54 -6.88 -1.91
CA GLN A 428 -33.92 -6.50 -2.22
C GLN A 428 -34.84 -6.70 -1.03
N GLY A 429 -35.76 -5.74 -0.82
CA GLY A 429 -36.77 -5.83 0.22
C GLY A 429 -36.18 -5.91 1.62
N LEU A 430 -35.00 -5.33 1.85
CA LEU A 430 -34.49 -5.09 3.19
C LEU A 430 -35.45 -4.17 3.92
N THR A 431 -35.72 -4.50 5.17
CA THR A 431 -36.56 -3.68 6.04
C THR A 431 -35.72 -2.87 7.02
N GLY A 432 -36.33 -1.84 7.60
CA GLY A 432 -35.70 -1.07 8.65
C GLY A 432 -34.53 -0.17 8.18
N SER A 433 -33.41 -0.20 8.90
CA SER A 433 -32.31 0.73 8.70
C SER A 433 -31.44 0.44 7.47
N TYR A 434 -31.56 -0.77 6.88
CA TYR A 434 -30.68 -1.19 5.77
C TYR A 434 -31.15 -0.74 4.39
N ASN A 435 -32.44 -0.39 4.22
CA ASN A 435 -32.96 0.08 2.93
C ASN A 435 -32.15 1.21 2.32
N ARG A 436 -31.64 2.13 3.14
CA ARG A 436 -30.82 3.27 2.71
C ARG A 436 -29.46 2.88 2.10
N TYR A 437 -29.03 1.65 2.28
CA TYR A 437 -27.77 1.12 1.71
C TYR A 437 -28.00 0.24 0.50
N SER A 438 -29.23 -0.20 0.28
CA SER A 438 -29.60 -1.01 -0.88
C SER A 438 -29.54 -0.18 -2.16
N VAL A 439 -28.87 -0.71 -3.17
CA VAL A 439 -28.82 -0.09 -4.49
C VAL A 439 -30.19 -0.06 -5.17
N PHE A 440 -31.08 -1.00 -4.85
CA PHE A 440 -32.44 -1.04 -5.38
C PHE A 440 -33.36 0.06 -4.84
N ASP A 441 -33.09 0.53 -3.63
CA ASP A 441 -33.84 1.63 -3.02
C ASP A 441 -33.23 3.00 -3.36
N THR A 442 -31.91 3.08 -3.56
CA THR A 442 -31.16 4.32 -3.72
C THR A 442 -30.66 4.56 -5.17
N GLY A 443 -30.72 3.55 -6.02
CA GLY A 443 -30.18 3.57 -7.38
C GLY A 443 -28.67 3.39 -7.47
N VAL A 444 -27.91 3.84 -6.47
CA VAL A 444 -26.45 3.76 -6.40
C VAL A 444 -26.00 3.56 -4.95
N SER A 445 -25.19 2.55 -4.68
CA SER A 445 -24.46 2.41 -3.42
C SER A 445 -23.01 2.88 -3.61
N LYS A 446 -22.54 3.80 -2.77
CA LYS A 446 -21.15 4.27 -2.81
C LYS A 446 -20.14 3.30 -2.21
N GLY A 447 -20.61 2.27 -1.47
CA GLY A 447 -19.77 1.28 -0.81
C GLY A 447 -19.12 1.75 0.49
N PHE A 448 -19.37 2.97 0.94
CA PHE A 448 -18.86 3.50 2.20
C PHE A 448 -19.83 4.49 2.86
N VAL A 449 -19.60 4.71 4.14
CA VAL A 449 -20.22 5.78 4.95
C VAL A 449 -19.13 6.62 5.61
N GLU A 450 -19.48 7.82 6.07
CA GLU A 450 -18.53 8.72 6.71
C GLU A 450 -18.60 8.58 8.24
N GLN A 451 -17.43 8.58 8.88
CA GLN A 451 -17.27 8.49 10.33
C GLN A 451 -16.20 9.46 10.83
N ARG A 452 -16.36 9.90 12.08
CA ARG A 452 -15.30 10.65 12.76
C ARG A 452 -14.16 9.72 13.15
N LYS A 453 -12.93 10.11 12.83
CA LYS A 453 -11.70 9.38 13.16
C LYS A 453 -10.72 10.25 13.92
N TRP A 454 -10.15 9.70 14.96
CA TRP A 454 -8.96 10.19 15.63
C TRP A 454 -7.82 9.20 15.43
N GLN A 455 -6.61 9.71 15.22
CA GLN A 455 -5.41 8.89 15.25
C GLN A 455 -4.32 9.66 16.01
N ALA A 456 -3.63 8.95 16.90
CA ALA A 456 -2.49 9.46 17.64
C ALA A 456 -1.30 8.52 17.42
N ASP A 457 -0.14 9.10 17.11
CA ASP A 457 1.10 8.40 16.87
C ASP A 457 2.19 9.02 17.74
N VAL A 458 3.03 8.18 18.33
CA VAL A 458 4.24 8.60 19.06
C VAL A 458 5.37 7.68 18.65
N ASN A 459 6.48 8.26 18.24
CA ASN A 459 7.68 7.54 17.90
C ASN A 459 8.90 8.03 18.65
N ALA A 460 9.90 7.18 18.76
CA ALA A 460 11.19 7.46 19.37
C ALA A 460 12.32 6.81 18.58
N THR A 461 13.39 7.57 18.38
CA THR A 461 14.63 7.09 17.76
C THR A 461 15.78 7.26 18.72
N TYR A 462 16.51 6.18 18.98
CA TYR A 462 17.68 6.16 19.83
C TYR A 462 18.86 5.50 19.12
N THR A 463 19.93 6.25 18.93
CA THR A 463 21.20 5.72 18.44
C THR A 463 22.15 5.59 19.62
N PHE A 464 22.86 4.49 19.75
CA PHE A 464 23.72 4.19 20.89
C PHE A 464 25.03 3.52 20.48
N SER A 465 26.10 3.85 21.19
CA SER A 465 27.44 3.30 21.04
C SER A 465 27.89 2.60 22.34
N GLY A 466 29.08 2.07 22.38
CA GLY A 466 29.60 1.30 23.54
C GLY A 466 29.57 1.98 24.89
N ASN A 467 29.49 3.33 24.93
CA ASN A 467 29.48 4.12 26.17
C ASN A 467 28.08 4.55 26.63
N ASP A 468 27.05 4.27 25.82
CA ASP A 468 25.67 4.66 26.10
C ASP A 468 24.94 3.62 26.98
N PRO A 469 23.77 3.92 27.55
CA PRO A 469 23.01 2.98 28.40
C PRO A 469 22.76 1.61 27.79
N LEU A 470 22.53 1.52 26.46
CA LEU A 470 22.41 0.25 25.73
C LEU A 470 23.73 -0.22 25.12
N GLY A 471 24.85 0.45 25.40
CA GLY A 471 26.18 0.15 24.86
C GLY A 471 26.72 -1.24 25.18
N PHE A 472 26.17 -1.91 26.20
CA PHE A 472 26.49 -3.30 26.49
C PHE A 472 26.14 -4.25 25.33
N ILE A 473 25.14 -3.89 24.50
CA ILE A 473 24.72 -4.71 23.35
C ILE A 473 25.79 -4.70 22.25
N PRO A 474 26.18 -3.52 21.66
CA PRO A 474 27.23 -3.51 20.65
C PRO A 474 28.57 -4.03 21.22
N ASN A 475 28.93 -3.72 22.47
CA ASN A 475 30.15 -4.24 23.08
C ASN A 475 30.17 -5.77 23.18
N ALA A 476 29.05 -6.40 23.58
CA ALA A 476 28.95 -7.85 23.71
C ALA A 476 28.94 -8.55 22.33
N LEU A 477 28.39 -7.90 21.31
CA LEU A 477 28.23 -8.47 19.95
C LEU A 477 29.34 -8.02 18.98
N GLY A 478 30.27 -7.16 19.42
CA GLY A 478 31.38 -6.66 18.59
C GLY A 478 30.96 -5.68 17.50
N ALA A 479 29.82 -5.03 17.67
CA ALA A 479 29.36 -3.93 16.79
C ALA A 479 29.97 -2.60 17.21
N SER A 480 30.02 -1.61 16.33
CA SER A 480 30.48 -0.26 16.66
C SER A 480 29.40 0.56 17.36
N ASP A 481 28.19 0.44 16.90
CA ASP A 481 27.02 1.18 17.36
C ASP A 481 25.73 0.44 16.98
N GLY A 482 24.61 0.92 17.46
CA GLY A 482 23.29 0.41 17.14
C GLY A 482 22.23 1.49 17.16
N PHE A 483 21.05 1.14 16.69
CA PHE A 483 19.89 2.02 16.73
C PHE A 483 18.63 1.24 17.10
N LEU A 484 17.69 1.97 17.69
CA LEU A 484 16.35 1.49 18.01
C LEU A 484 15.36 2.58 17.61
N LEU A 485 14.43 2.23 16.75
CA LEU A 485 13.25 3.03 16.44
C LEU A 485 12.03 2.29 16.98
N ALA A 486 11.06 3.03 17.49
CA ALA A 486 9.78 2.48 17.92
C ALA A 486 8.67 3.49 17.63
N GLU A 487 7.54 3.00 17.14
CA GLU A 487 6.32 3.78 16.97
C GLU A 487 5.15 3.05 17.60
N VAL A 488 4.29 3.77 18.31
CA VAL A 488 3.01 3.31 18.83
C VAL A 488 1.92 4.19 18.26
N ALA A 489 0.89 3.58 17.69
CA ALA A 489 -0.24 4.31 17.16
C ALA A 489 -1.58 3.77 17.67
N VAL A 490 -2.53 4.67 17.83
CA VAL A 490 -3.90 4.39 18.29
C VAL A 490 -4.88 5.06 17.34
N THR A 491 -5.83 4.30 16.83
CA THR A 491 -6.93 4.79 16.00
C THR A 491 -8.26 4.65 16.73
N ARG A 492 -9.13 5.67 16.67
CA ARG A 492 -10.44 5.67 17.31
C ARG A 492 -11.53 6.25 16.43
N TYR A 493 -12.62 5.49 16.26
CA TYR A 493 -13.86 5.90 15.60
C TYR A 493 -15.00 6.01 16.65
N PRO A 494 -15.17 7.17 17.29
CA PRO A 494 -16.12 7.31 18.42
C PRO A 494 -17.58 7.11 18.02
N GLY A 495 -17.92 7.38 16.76
CA GLY A 495 -19.27 7.23 16.21
C GLY A 495 -19.59 5.87 15.58
N LEU A 496 -18.63 4.93 15.58
CA LEU A 496 -18.83 3.61 14.98
C LEU A 496 -19.96 2.87 15.70
N ASP A 497 -20.98 2.49 14.92
CA ASP A 497 -22.12 1.75 15.45
C ASP A 497 -21.84 0.24 15.43
N THR A 498 -21.64 -0.34 16.60
CA THR A 498 -21.45 -1.79 16.77
C THR A 498 -22.75 -2.53 17.10
N SER A 499 -23.92 -1.86 17.00
CA SER A 499 -25.23 -2.49 17.25
C SER A 499 -25.87 -3.09 16.00
N GLY A 500 -25.23 -2.94 14.83
CA GLY A 500 -25.71 -3.49 13.57
C GLY A 500 -26.70 -2.61 12.80
N ARG A 501 -26.88 -1.34 13.17
CA ARG A 501 -27.71 -0.40 12.40
C ARG A 501 -27.00 0.13 11.15
N VAL A 502 -25.67 0.07 11.13
CA VAL A 502 -24.82 0.32 9.96
C VAL A 502 -24.10 -0.99 9.62
N PRO A 503 -24.16 -1.46 8.39
CA PRO A 503 -23.63 -2.77 8.01
C PRO A 503 -22.13 -2.69 7.77
N TYR A 504 -21.33 -2.38 8.78
CA TYR A 504 -19.89 -2.50 8.70
C TYR A 504 -19.46 -3.95 8.61
N VAL A 505 -18.38 -4.22 7.89
CA VAL A 505 -17.87 -5.57 7.73
C VAL A 505 -16.35 -5.57 7.57
N LEU A 506 -15.72 -6.61 8.10
CA LEU A 506 -14.32 -6.97 7.88
C LEU A 506 -14.24 -8.17 6.92
N PRO A 507 -13.05 -8.51 6.38
CA PRO A 507 -12.88 -9.65 5.48
C PRO A 507 -13.45 -10.97 6.00
N ASP A 508 -13.38 -11.24 7.29
CA ASP A 508 -13.95 -12.44 7.95
C ASP A 508 -15.43 -12.31 8.34
N TYR A 509 -16.10 -11.27 7.87
CA TYR A 509 -17.48 -10.91 8.23
C TYR A 509 -17.73 -10.51 9.70
N SER A 510 -16.68 -10.30 10.48
CA SER A 510 -16.80 -9.69 11.81
C SER A 510 -17.01 -8.18 11.72
N LEU A 511 -17.33 -7.57 12.87
CA LEU A 511 -17.48 -6.12 12.99
C LEU A 511 -16.15 -5.46 13.39
N PRO A 512 -15.85 -4.29 12.84
CA PRO A 512 -14.69 -3.52 13.26
C PRO A 512 -14.85 -2.94 14.66
N ASP A 513 -13.72 -2.65 15.29
CA ASP A 513 -13.66 -2.06 16.62
C ASP A 513 -13.64 -0.53 16.59
N ARG A 514 -14.19 0.10 17.64
CA ARG A 514 -14.13 1.56 17.80
C ARG A 514 -12.74 2.08 18.08
N THR A 515 -11.89 1.25 18.68
CA THR A 515 -10.53 1.63 19.06
C THR A 515 -9.61 0.47 18.76
N SER A 516 -8.54 0.75 18.06
CA SER A 516 -7.49 -0.22 17.72
C SER A 516 -6.13 0.42 17.94
N TRP A 517 -5.12 -0.40 18.26
CA TRP A 517 -3.77 0.08 18.46
C TRP A 517 -2.72 -1.01 18.23
N GLY A 518 -1.54 -0.56 17.89
CA GLY A 518 -0.40 -1.42 17.67
C GLY A 518 0.90 -0.65 17.76
N TYR A 519 2.00 -1.36 17.54
CA TYR A 519 3.34 -0.77 17.53
C TYR A 519 4.24 -1.43 16.48
N VAL A 520 5.23 -0.67 16.07
CA VAL A 520 6.32 -1.13 15.20
C VAL A 520 7.64 -0.80 15.87
N THR A 521 8.60 -1.71 15.81
CA THR A 521 9.97 -1.52 16.30
C THR A 521 10.97 -1.92 15.24
N GLU A 522 12.04 -1.17 15.12
CA GLU A 522 13.18 -1.45 14.27
C GLU A 522 14.45 -1.40 15.12
N PHE A 523 15.26 -2.43 15.06
CA PHE A 523 16.52 -2.56 15.79
C PHE A 523 17.63 -3.00 14.84
N GLY A 524 18.77 -2.30 14.87
CA GLY A 524 19.92 -2.66 14.05
C GLY A 524 21.25 -2.43 14.75
N LEU A 525 22.28 -3.15 14.29
CA LEU A 525 23.65 -3.02 14.75
C LEU A 525 24.58 -2.79 13.55
N ASN A 526 25.54 -1.88 13.68
CA ASN A 526 26.45 -1.52 12.61
C ASN A 526 27.84 -2.14 12.82
N TYR A 527 28.31 -2.81 11.77
CA TYR A 527 29.67 -3.39 11.70
C TYR A 527 30.42 -2.72 10.52
N PRO A 528 31.03 -1.53 10.73
CA PRO A 528 31.76 -0.85 9.69
C PRO A 528 33.05 -1.60 9.37
N ASN A 529 33.48 -1.54 8.10
CA ASN A 529 34.73 -2.12 7.63
C ASN A 529 34.92 -3.61 8.02
N LEU A 530 33.85 -4.42 7.88
CA LEU A 530 33.86 -5.82 8.25
C LEU A 530 35.04 -6.57 7.59
N PHE A 531 35.89 -7.19 8.39
CA PHE A 531 37.13 -7.88 7.95
C PHE A 531 38.07 -7.02 7.10
N GLY A 532 38.10 -5.69 7.28
CA GLY A 532 38.97 -4.80 6.52
C GLY A 532 38.53 -4.56 5.07
N SER A 533 37.30 -4.94 4.71
CA SER A 533 36.78 -4.87 3.34
C SER A 533 36.28 -3.49 2.90
N GLY A 534 36.12 -2.56 3.84
CA GLY A 534 35.46 -1.27 3.61
C GLY A 534 33.93 -1.39 3.48
N VAL A 535 33.35 -2.57 3.74
CA VAL A 535 31.90 -2.82 3.74
C VAL A 535 31.37 -2.62 5.15
N THR A 536 30.32 -1.82 5.29
CA THR A 536 29.46 -1.80 6.49
C THR A 536 28.39 -2.86 6.33
N VAL A 537 28.24 -3.72 7.36
CA VAL A 537 27.15 -4.70 7.42
C VAL A 537 26.25 -4.34 8.58
N THR A 538 24.94 -4.32 8.33
CA THR A 538 23.93 -3.99 9.34
C THR A 538 22.89 -5.12 9.40
N PRO A 539 22.99 -6.08 10.34
CA PRO A 539 21.86 -6.91 10.72
C PRO A 539 20.78 -6.04 11.37
N GLN A 540 19.53 -6.22 10.90
CA GLN A 540 18.38 -5.43 11.34
C GLN A 540 17.17 -6.35 11.55
N LEU A 541 16.35 -6.01 12.53
CA LEU A 541 15.08 -6.67 12.83
C LEU A 541 13.98 -5.62 12.92
N ASP A 542 12.94 -5.81 12.10
CA ASP A 542 11.73 -4.97 12.14
C ASP A 542 10.57 -5.86 12.61
N PHE A 543 9.88 -5.43 13.64
CA PHE A 543 8.76 -6.17 14.21
C PHE A 543 7.54 -5.28 14.35
N SER A 544 6.40 -5.72 13.82
CA SER A 544 5.11 -5.07 14.03
C SER A 544 4.13 -5.97 14.79
N HIS A 545 3.28 -5.37 15.60
CA HIS A 545 2.20 -6.06 16.30
C HIS A 545 0.97 -5.15 16.46
N ASP A 546 -0.10 -5.57 15.83
CA ASP A 546 -1.43 -4.98 16.02
C ASP A 546 -2.04 -5.62 17.27
N VAL A 547 -1.96 -4.92 18.41
CA VAL A 547 -2.14 -5.55 19.72
C VAL A 547 -3.60 -5.80 20.02
N LYS A 548 -4.47 -4.82 19.73
CA LYS A 548 -5.89 -4.92 20.06
C LYS A 548 -6.76 -4.09 19.13
N GLY A 549 -7.88 -4.68 18.74
CA GLY A 549 -8.91 -4.11 17.90
C GLY A 549 -8.56 -4.13 16.42
N THR A 550 -9.56 -4.42 15.59
CA THR A 550 -9.47 -4.32 14.14
C THR A 550 -10.12 -3.03 13.68
N THR A 551 -9.34 -2.20 13.02
CA THR A 551 -9.80 -0.91 12.48
C THR A 551 -10.81 -1.13 11.36
N PRO A 552 -11.82 -0.27 11.17
CA PRO A 552 -12.58 -0.22 9.94
C PRO A 552 -11.68 -0.23 8.70
N ASN A 553 -12.12 -0.88 7.62
CA ASN A 553 -11.34 -1.14 6.40
C ASN A 553 -10.12 -2.08 6.62
N ALA A 554 -9.99 -2.74 7.77
CA ALA A 554 -8.84 -3.54 8.19
C ALA A 554 -7.49 -2.77 8.12
N MET A 555 -7.54 -1.44 8.27
CA MET A 555 -6.39 -0.54 8.18
C MET A 555 -6.48 0.59 9.22
N PRO A 556 -5.38 0.94 9.95
CA PRO A 556 -4.05 0.33 9.86
C PRO A 556 -3.91 -0.98 10.65
N PHE A 557 -4.85 -1.34 11.55
CA PHE A 557 -4.69 -2.45 12.49
C PHE A 557 -5.67 -3.60 12.23
N VAL A 558 -5.17 -4.83 12.38
CA VAL A 558 -5.94 -6.08 12.44
C VAL A 558 -5.55 -6.80 13.73
N GLU A 559 -6.48 -6.98 14.67
CA GLU A 559 -6.18 -7.52 16.00
C GLU A 559 -5.38 -8.82 15.95
N GLY A 560 -4.23 -8.85 16.63
CA GLY A 560 -3.34 -10.01 16.70
C GLY A 560 -2.42 -10.22 15.50
N ARG A 561 -2.51 -9.38 14.43
CA ARG A 561 -1.60 -9.45 13.29
C ARG A 561 -0.19 -9.06 13.70
N ARG A 562 0.79 -9.81 13.18
CA ARG A 562 2.22 -9.57 13.41
C ARG A 562 3.01 -9.74 12.13
N SER A 563 4.12 -9.00 12.03
CA SER A 563 5.13 -9.24 11.02
C SER A 563 6.54 -9.17 11.62
N LEU A 564 7.45 -9.92 11.07
CA LEU A 564 8.87 -9.87 11.38
C LEU A 564 9.66 -9.84 10.08
N THR A 565 10.49 -8.82 9.94
CA THR A 565 11.51 -8.75 8.89
C THR A 565 12.88 -8.87 9.52
N ALA A 566 13.65 -9.87 9.10
CA ALA A 566 15.06 -10.00 9.44
C ALA A 566 15.89 -9.66 8.20
N SER A 567 16.72 -8.63 8.32
CA SER A 567 17.49 -8.07 7.21
C SER A 567 19.00 -8.18 7.50
N LEU A 568 19.77 -8.39 6.46
CA LEU A 568 21.21 -8.22 6.47
C LEU A 568 21.58 -7.23 5.37
N LEU A 569 21.85 -5.99 5.76
CA LEU A 569 22.11 -4.89 4.83
C LEU A 569 23.62 -4.70 4.62
N PHE A 570 24.00 -4.29 3.43
CA PHE A 570 25.38 -4.06 3.02
C PHE A 570 25.52 -2.68 2.41
N ASN A 571 26.56 -1.96 2.82
CA ASN A 571 26.93 -0.68 2.25
C ASN A 571 28.45 -0.62 2.04
N HIS A 572 28.89 -0.44 0.78
CA HIS A 572 30.28 -0.20 0.47
C HIS A 572 30.44 1.21 -0.14
N ARG A 573 30.97 2.11 0.67
CA ARG A 573 31.32 3.50 0.27
C ARG A 573 30.15 4.27 -0.36
N ASP A 574 28.92 4.00 0.09
CA ASP A 574 27.65 4.55 -0.40
C ASP A 574 27.35 4.33 -1.90
N ARG A 575 28.21 3.63 -2.61
CA ARG A 575 28.02 3.28 -4.03
C ARG A 575 27.34 1.94 -4.22
N TRP A 576 27.85 0.90 -3.55
CA TRP A 576 27.26 -0.42 -3.59
C TRP A 576 26.43 -0.60 -2.34
N LYS A 577 25.15 -0.83 -2.52
CA LYS A 577 24.22 -1.17 -1.44
C LYS A 577 23.49 -2.44 -1.80
N GLY A 578 23.07 -3.17 -0.81
CA GLY A 578 22.27 -4.36 -1.03
C GLY A 578 21.76 -4.92 0.28
N GLY A 579 20.95 -5.95 0.18
CA GLY A 579 20.41 -6.61 1.36
C GLY A 579 19.83 -7.98 1.03
N LEU A 580 19.77 -8.79 2.05
CA LEU A 580 18.99 -10.02 2.08
C LEU A 580 17.94 -9.84 3.16
N GLN A 581 16.71 -10.22 2.87
CA GLN A 581 15.59 -10.08 3.79
C GLN A 581 14.81 -11.39 3.87
N TRP A 582 14.39 -11.74 5.07
CA TRP A 582 13.40 -12.75 5.35
C TRP A 582 12.21 -12.10 6.04
N VAL A 583 11.04 -12.28 5.47
CA VAL A 583 9.80 -11.65 5.94
C VAL A 583 8.80 -12.73 6.30
N ARG A 584 8.20 -12.61 7.47
CA ARG A 584 7.15 -13.48 7.97
C ARG A 584 5.95 -12.70 8.45
N TYR A 585 4.75 -13.19 8.08
CA TYR A 585 3.46 -12.67 8.52
C TYR A 585 2.70 -13.75 9.27
N TRP A 586 2.03 -13.40 10.38
CA TRP A 586 1.18 -14.35 11.11
C TRP A 586 0.18 -13.63 12.03
N GLY A 587 -0.80 -14.39 12.58
CA GLY A 587 -1.85 -13.85 13.44
C GLY A 587 -2.86 -13.01 12.66
N GLY A 588 -3.83 -12.45 13.35
CA GLY A 588 -4.89 -11.63 12.75
C GLY A 588 -6.06 -12.41 12.17
N GLY A 589 -6.04 -13.74 12.29
CA GLY A 589 -7.11 -14.60 11.74
C GLY A 589 -7.35 -14.37 10.27
N ASP A 590 -8.57 -14.55 9.82
CA ASP A 590 -9.00 -14.43 8.42
C ASP A 590 -9.06 -12.95 7.94
N ASN A 591 -8.87 -11.99 8.84
CA ASN A 591 -8.70 -10.58 8.47
C ASN A 591 -7.29 -10.24 8.00
N ASN A 592 -6.31 -11.12 8.21
CA ASN A 592 -4.93 -10.94 7.75
C ASN A 592 -4.70 -11.61 6.39
N LEU A 593 -5.00 -10.92 5.32
CA LEU A 593 -4.83 -11.44 3.95
C LEU A 593 -3.38 -11.71 3.55
N MET A 594 -2.40 -11.32 4.39
CA MET A 594 -0.96 -11.56 4.18
C MET A 594 -0.42 -12.74 4.99
N ALA A 595 -1.24 -13.45 5.77
CA ALA A 595 -0.78 -14.46 6.72
C ALA A 595 -0.01 -15.64 6.06
N ASP A 596 -0.19 -15.88 4.77
CA ASP A 596 0.51 -16.92 4.00
C ASP A 596 1.49 -16.38 2.94
N ARG A 597 1.86 -15.10 3.05
CA ARG A 597 2.74 -14.41 2.09
C ARG A 597 4.19 -14.27 2.59
N ASP A 598 4.67 -15.23 3.38
CA ASP A 598 6.08 -15.26 3.80
C ASP A 598 7.01 -15.36 2.59
N PHE A 599 8.08 -14.56 2.58
CA PHE A 599 9.02 -14.55 1.49
C PHE A 599 10.47 -14.27 1.93
N VAL A 600 11.40 -14.59 1.04
CA VAL A 600 12.77 -14.14 1.10
C VAL A 600 13.04 -13.26 -0.12
N SER A 601 13.78 -12.18 0.08
CA SER A 601 14.21 -11.31 -1.01
C SER A 601 15.68 -10.92 -0.87
N GLY A 602 16.27 -10.55 -1.99
CA GLY A 602 17.60 -9.99 -2.02
C GLY A 602 17.75 -8.97 -3.12
N ASN A 603 18.60 -7.98 -2.89
CA ASN A 603 18.89 -6.96 -3.88
C ASN A 603 20.34 -6.49 -3.80
N ILE A 604 20.82 -5.96 -4.92
CA ILE A 604 22.07 -5.22 -5.01
C ILE A 604 21.84 -3.98 -5.88
N SER A 605 22.42 -2.87 -5.48
CA SER A 605 22.35 -1.60 -6.21
C SER A 605 23.71 -0.93 -6.32
N TYR A 606 23.88 -0.17 -7.39
CA TYR A 606 25.05 0.64 -7.65
C TYR A 606 24.64 2.07 -7.98
N SER A 607 25.20 3.04 -7.25
CA SER A 607 24.94 4.47 -7.44
C SER A 607 26.18 5.17 -8.00
N PHE A 608 25.96 6.04 -8.98
CA PHE A 608 27.03 6.77 -9.70
C PHE A 608 26.56 8.14 -10.17
#